data_d98a23a77e64422c4aad09785a142c0d
#
_entry.id   d98a23a77e64422c4aad09785a142c0d
#
_cell.length_a   1.000
_cell.length_b   1.000
_cell.length_c   1.000
_cell.angle_alpha   90.00
_cell.angle_beta   90.00
_cell.angle_gamma   90.00
#
_symmetry.space_group_name_H-M   'P 1'
#
loop_
_entity.id
_entity.type
_entity.pdbx_description
1 polymer ?
#
loop_
_entity_poly.entity_id
_entity_poly.type
_entity_poly.pdbx_seq_one_letter_code
_entity_poly.pdbx_strand_id
1 'polypeptide(L)'
;FCVINADDYYGADAYRTIYNALQTLPERGAATMVGYLLKNTVTAYGTVSRGVCHVKEDKLTDIHETLKIALLPDGRISDQTADVELAGDALVSMNFWGFMPSIFDELETYFYDFLRSPEAQTAKAECLLPNMVGHLLETGRLSVSVLKSHDRWFGMTYH
;
A
#
# COMPACT_ATOMS: atom_id res chain seq x y z
N PHE A 1 13.64 -8.01 -3.91
CA PHE A 1 12.80 -8.77 -2.98
C PHE A 1 11.42 -8.14 -2.82
N CYS A 2 10.46 -8.90 -2.28
CA CYS A 2 9.13 -8.38 -1.96
C CYS A 2 8.90 -8.36 -0.46
N VAL A 3 8.08 -7.41 -0.02
CA VAL A 3 7.52 -7.34 1.34
C VAL A 3 6.01 -7.53 1.22
N ILE A 4 5.47 -8.45 2.01
CA ILE A 4 4.04 -8.79 2.07
C ILE A 4 3.64 -9.04 3.53
N ASN A 5 2.35 -8.97 3.82
CA ASN A 5 1.82 -9.47 5.08
C ASN A 5 1.77 -11.00 5.05
N ALA A 6 2.17 -11.65 6.13
CA ALA A 6 2.32 -13.12 6.19
C ALA A 6 0.98 -13.86 6.25
N ASP A 7 -0.10 -13.17 6.64
CA ASP A 7 -1.44 -13.69 6.86
C ASP A 7 -2.45 -13.30 5.76
N ASP A 8 -1.94 -12.78 4.62
CA ASP A 8 -2.77 -12.35 3.50
C ASP A 8 -2.57 -13.25 2.27
N TYR A 9 -3.66 -13.45 1.51
CA TYR A 9 -3.63 -14.07 0.19
C TYR A 9 -3.71 -13.01 -0.90
N TYR A 10 -2.71 -12.98 -1.77
CA TYR A 10 -2.52 -11.92 -2.77
C TYR A 10 -2.91 -12.31 -4.21
N GLY A 11 -3.12 -13.61 -4.48
CA GLY A 11 -3.35 -14.12 -5.83
C GLY A 11 -2.06 -14.44 -6.59
N ALA A 12 -2.11 -15.42 -7.47
CA ALA A 12 -0.94 -15.92 -8.18
C ALA A 12 -0.41 -14.94 -9.24
N ASP A 13 -1.31 -14.16 -9.86
CA ASP A 13 -0.94 -13.22 -10.91
C ASP A 13 -0.20 -12.01 -10.37
N ALA A 14 -0.57 -11.55 -9.19
CA ALA A 14 0.14 -10.49 -8.47
C ALA A 14 1.62 -10.82 -8.23
N TYR A 15 1.92 -12.06 -7.81
CA TYR A 15 3.31 -12.51 -7.63
C TYR A 15 4.09 -12.57 -8.93
N ARG A 16 3.47 -13.04 -10.02
CA ARG A 16 4.10 -13.08 -11.34
C ARG A 16 4.40 -11.67 -11.84
N THR A 17 3.45 -10.77 -11.66
CA THR A 17 3.56 -9.38 -12.11
C THR A 17 4.70 -8.65 -11.39
N ILE A 18 4.77 -8.75 -10.06
CA ILE A 18 5.84 -8.09 -9.30
C ILE A 18 7.21 -8.74 -9.53
N TYR A 19 7.25 -10.06 -9.70
CA TYR A 19 8.48 -10.79 -10.06
C TYR A 19 9.08 -10.25 -11.36
N ASN A 20 8.25 -10.10 -12.41
CA ASN A 20 8.71 -9.59 -13.70
C ASN A 20 9.20 -8.13 -13.60
N ALA A 21 8.50 -7.29 -12.84
CA ALA A 21 8.90 -5.90 -12.64
C ALA A 21 10.24 -5.78 -11.90
N LEU A 22 10.50 -6.63 -10.92
CA LEU A 22 11.76 -6.65 -10.18
C LEU A 22 12.98 -7.01 -11.05
N GLN A 23 12.80 -7.73 -12.17
CA GLN A 23 13.91 -8.07 -13.06
C GLN A 23 14.52 -6.85 -13.76
N THR A 24 13.76 -5.78 -13.88
CA THR A 24 14.16 -4.55 -14.60
C THR A 24 14.14 -3.32 -13.69
N LEU A 25 13.87 -3.50 -12.40
CA LEU A 25 13.82 -2.40 -11.45
C LEU A 25 15.23 -1.81 -11.27
N PRO A 26 15.41 -0.48 -11.38
CA PRO A 26 16.69 0.16 -11.07
C PRO A 26 17.17 -0.15 -9.66
N GLU A 27 18.47 -0.30 -9.50
CA GLU A 27 19.09 -0.68 -8.22
C GLU A 27 18.81 0.34 -7.09
N ARG A 28 18.70 1.65 -7.45
CA ARG A 28 18.49 2.74 -6.50
C ARG A 28 17.39 3.68 -6.95
N GLY A 29 16.70 4.30 -6.00
CA GLY A 29 15.71 5.35 -6.24
C GLY A 29 14.41 4.87 -6.89
N ALA A 30 14.20 3.55 -6.97
CA ALA A 30 13.00 2.96 -7.55
C ALA A 30 12.46 1.81 -6.71
N ALA A 31 11.14 1.71 -6.68
CA ALA A 31 10.40 0.61 -6.09
C ALA A 31 9.18 0.27 -6.97
N THR A 32 8.53 -0.80 -6.67
CA THR A 32 7.26 -1.18 -7.29
C THR A 32 6.28 -1.64 -6.22
N MET A 33 4.99 -1.55 -6.51
CA MET A 33 3.94 -2.10 -5.65
C MET A 33 2.85 -2.73 -6.50
N VAL A 34 2.14 -3.70 -5.94
CA VAL A 34 0.91 -4.20 -6.53
C VAL A 34 -0.27 -3.41 -5.99
N GLY A 35 -0.98 -2.72 -6.89
CA GLY A 35 -2.24 -2.04 -6.59
C GLY A 35 -3.43 -2.92 -6.92
N TYR A 36 -4.34 -3.08 -5.97
CA TYR A 36 -5.58 -3.84 -6.14
C TYR A 36 -6.75 -2.92 -6.40
N LEU A 37 -7.73 -3.40 -7.17
CA LEU A 37 -9.00 -2.68 -7.31
C LEU A 37 -9.73 -2.68 -5.97
N LEU A 38 -10.17 -1.52 -5.51
CA LEU A 38 -10.85 -1.36 -4.23
C LEU A 38 -12.03 -2.34 -4.09
N LYS A 39 -12.86 -2.50 -5.14
CA LYS A 39 -13.97 -3.45 -5.16
C LYS A 39 -13.61 -4.91 -4.91
N ASN A 40 -12.34 -5.28 -5.14
CA ASN A 40 -11.82 -6.63 -4.92
C ASN A 40 -11.22 -6.82 -3.49
N THR A 41 -11.27 -5.79 -2.66
CA THR A 41 -10.68 -5.77 -1.31
C THR A 41 -11.66 -5.40 -0.19
N VAL A 42 -12.90 -5.09 -0.54
CA VAL A 42 -13.98 -4.78 0.42
C VAL A 42 -14.78 -6.01 0.77
N THR A 43 -15.47 -5.97 1.90
CA THR A 43 -16.34 -7.05 2.39
C THR A 43 -17.77 -6.52 2.58
N ALA A 44 -18.75 -7.42 2.48
CA ALA A 44 -20.15 -7.11 2.85
C ALA A 44 -20.34 -7.04 4.38
N TYR A 45 -19.35 -7.45 5.16
CA TYR A 45 -19.44 -7.55 6.61
C TYR A 45 -18.48 -6.54 7.25
N GLY A 46 -19.03 -5.39 7.66
CA GLY A 46 -18.28 -4.34 8.35
C GLY A 46 -17.50 -3.40 7.42
N THR A 47 -16.54 -2.70 7.98
CA THR A 47 -15.69 -1.73 7.30
C THR A 47 -14.25 -2.23 7.22
N VAL A 48 -13.51 -1.72 6.23
CA VAL A 48 -12.08 -2.00 6.07
C VAL A 48 -11.29 -0.69 6.00
N SER A 49 -10.00 -0.75 6.33
CA SER A 49 -9.05 0.36 6.11
C SER A 49 -8.14 0.03 4.93
N ARG A 50 -7.88 1.00 4.05
CA ARG A 50 -7.05 0.82 2.86
C ARG A 50 -6.22 2.06 2.56
N GLY A 51 -4.99 1.85 2.14
CA GLY A 51 -4.19 2.91 1.53
C GLY A 51 -4.67 3.17 0.11
N VAL A 52 -5.50 4.19 -0.09
CA VAL A 52 -5.97 4.61 -1.42
C VAL A 52 -4.82 5.29 -2.17
N CYS A 53 -4.51 4.78 -3.36
CA CYS A 53 -3.38 5.22 -4.16
C CYS A 53 -3.80 6.27 -5.18
N HIS A 54 -3.10 7.39 -5.23
CA HIS A 54 -3.14 8.33 -6.34
C HIS A 54 -2.04 7.96 -7.34
N VAL A 55 -2.44 7.67 -8.59
CA VAL A 55 -1.55 7.15 -9.62
C VAL A 55 -1.61 8.04 -10.85
N LYS A 56 -0.45 8.42 -11.37
CA LYS A 56 -0.31 9.14 -12.63
C LYS A 56 0.76 8.45 -13.48
N GLU A 57 0.40 8.08 -14.72
CA GLU A 57 1.33 7.41 -15.65
C GLU A 57 2.00 6.17 -15.02
N ASP A 58 1.19 5.33 -14.37
CA ASP A 58 1.62 4.13 -13.62
C ASP A 58 2.59 4.39 -12.46
N LYS A 59 2.74 5.65 -12.03
CA LYS A 59 3.55 6.03 -10.88
C LYS A 59 2.66 6.44 -9.71
N LEU A 60 3.03 5.95 -8.54
CA LEU A 60 2.42 6.39 -7.29
C LEU A 60 2.83 7.85 -7.03
N THR A 61 1.86 8.73 -6.91
CA THR A 61 2.08 10.14 -6.56
C THR A 61 1.75 10.42 -5.10
N ASP A 62 0.82 9.66 -4.54
CA ASP A 62 0.42 9.76 -3.14
C ASP A 62 -0.29 8.48 -2.71
N ILE A 63 -0.28 8.21 -1.40
CA ILE A 63 -1.01 7.12 -0.77
C ILE A 63 -1.67 7.64 0.51
N HIS A 64 -2.97 7.53 0.59
CA HIS A 64 -3.75 8.04 1.70
C HIS A 64 -4.49 6.92 2.43
N GLU A 65 -4.20 6.76 3.72
CA GLU A 65 -4.90 5.77 4.54
C GLU A 65 -6.33 6.23 4.78
N THR A 66 -7.29 5.48 4.22
CA THR A 66 -8.73 5.72 4.36
C THR A 66 -9.32 4.68 5.28
N LEU A 67 -9.82 5.15 6.42
CA LEU A 67 -10.43 4.31 7.45
C LEU A 67 -11.94 4.13 7.17
N LYS A 68 -12.50 3.01 7.65
CA LYS A 68 -13.95 2.73 7.61
C LYS A 68 -14.57 2.78 6.20
N ILE A 69 -13.92 2.16 5.23
CA ILE A 69 -14.50 1.95 3.91
C ILE A 69 -15.54 0.84 4.00
N ALA A 70 -16.76 1.12 3.56
CA ALA A 70 -17.89 0.19 3.57
C ALA A 70 -18.36 -0.14 2.15
N LEU A 71 -18.73 -1.39 1.93
CA LEU A 71 -19.56 -1.80 0.79
C LEU A 71 -21.02 -1.66 1.20
N LEU A 72 -21.74 -0.77 0.55
CA LEU A 72 -23.15 -0.51 0.82
C LEU A 72 -24.07 -1.57 0.18
N PRO A 73 -25.31 -1.76 0.66
CA PRO A 73 -26.25 -2.76 0.11
C PRO A 73 -26.60 -2.54 -1.37
N ASP A 74 -26.46 -1.32 -1.86
CA ASP A 74 -26.69 -0.96 -3.27
C ASP A 74 -25.44 -1.18 -4.16
N GLY A 75 -24.36 -1.69 -3.59
CA GLY A 75 -23.10 -1.99 -4.28
C GLY A 75 -22.11 -0.83 -4.38
N ARG A 76 -22.45 0.36 -3.89
CA ARG A 76 -21.52 1.48 -3.81
C ARG A 76 -20.51 1.26 -2.69
N ILE A 77 -19.34 1.87 -2.84
CA ILE A 77 -18.29 1.86 -1.83
C ILE A 77 -18.14 3.27 -1.28
N SER A 78 -18.13 3.40 0.03
CA SER A 78 -18.11 4.72 0.69
C SER A 78 -17.08 4.76 1.82
N ASP A 79 -16.34 5.87 1.89
CA ASP A 79 -15.61 6.26 3.09
C ASP A 79 -16.63 6.80 4.11
N GLN A 80 -16.86 6.05 5.17
CA GLN A 80 -17.82 6.39 6.23
C GLN A 80 -17.30 7.52 7.14
N THR A 81 -16.02 7.86 7.05
CA THR A 81 -15.42 8.93 7.86
C THR A 81 -15.63 10.29 7.18
N ALA A 82 -15.40 10.36 5.89
CA ALA A 82 -15.53 11.59 5.10
C ALA A 82 -16.91 11.73 4.44
N ASP A 83 -17.76 10.70 4.50
CA ASP A 83 -19.05 10.60 3.81
C ASP A 83 -18.93 10.83 2.28
N VAL A 84 -17.92 10.17 1.69
CA VAL A 84 -17.60 10.29 0.26
C VAL A 84 -17.68 8.94 -0.42
N GLU A 85 -18.28 8.89 -1.62
CA GLU A 85 -18.26 7.72 -2.47
C GLU A 85 -16.89 7.50 -3.09
N LEU A 86 -16.41 6.26 -3.04
CA LEU A 86 -15.13 5.84 -3.63
C LEU A 86 -15.37 5.04 -4.88
N ALA A 87 -14.59 5.30 -5.92
CA ALA A 87 -14.65 4.53 -7.16
C ALA A 87 -14.18 3.08 -6.91
N GLY A 88 -15.00 2.11 -7.34
CA GLY A 88 -14.67 0.69 -7.15
C GLY A 88 -13.42 0.24 -7.91
N ASP A 89 -12.99 0.98 -8.92
CA ASP A 89 -11.77 0.77 -9.70
C ASP A 89 -10.58 1.60 -9.20
N ALA A 90 -10.74 2.37 -8.12
CA ALA A 90 -9.63 3.00 -7.43
C ALA A 90 -8.60 1.94 -7.02
N LEU A 91 -7.32 2.27 -7.15
CA LEU A 91 -6.24 1.38 -6.72
C LEU A 91 -5.96 1.57 -5.23
N VAL A 92 -5.79 0.46 -4.54
CA VAL A 92 -5.43 0.45 -3.12
C VAL A 92 -4.20 -0.41 -2.86
N SER A 93 -3.41 0.00 -1.89
CA SER A 93 -2.31 -0.77 -1.35
C SER A 93 -2.82 -1.84 -0.41
N MET A 94 -2.31 -3.05 -0.59
CA MET A 94 -2.48 -4.18 0.33
C MET A 94 -1.13 -4.61 0.93
N ASN A 95 -0.19 -3.67 1.02
CA ASN A 95 1.15 -3.88 1.55
C ASN A 95 2.01 -4.87 0.74
N PHE A 96 1.81 -4.90 -0.58
CA PHE A 96 2.61 -5.73 -1.48
C PHE A 96 3.62 -4.86 -2.22
N TRP A 97 4.83 -4.79 -1.70
CA TRP A 97 5.91 -3.95 -2.18
C TRP A 97 7.05 -4.76 -2.79
N GLY A 98 7.68 -4.20 -3.81
CA GLY A 98 8.91 -4.73 -4.41
C GLY A 98 10.04 -3.72 -4.34
N PHE A 99 11.16 -4.14 -3.79
CA PHE A 99 12.33 -3.29 -3.56
C PHE A 99 13.62 -3.95 -4.03
N MET A 100 14.61 -3.11 -4.33
CA MET A 100 16.01 -3.51 -4.43
C MET A 100 16.71 -3.39 -3.06
N PRO A 101 17.82 -4.10 -2.82
CA PRO A 101 18.50 -4.09 -1.52
C PRO A 101 18.92 -2.70 -1.03
N SER A 102 19.14 -1.75 -1.93
CA SER A 102 19.48 -0.36 -1.57
C SER A 102 18.43 0.36 -0.73
N ILE A 103 17.20 -0.17 -0.66
CA ILE A 103 16.14 0.39 0.19
C ILE A 103 16.50 0.32 1.68
N PHE A 104 17.37 -0.62 2.08
CA PHE A 104 17.78 -0.75 3.47
C PHE A 104 18.56 0.48 3.98
N ASP A 105 19.30 1.17 3.11
CA ASP A 105 19.99 2.42 3.46
C ASP A 105 18.96 3.51 3.85
N GLU A 106 17.84 3.56 3.11
CA GLU A 106 16.74 4.48 3.34
C GLU A 106 15.94 4.12 4.60
N LEU A 107 15.65 2.81 4.76
CA LEU A 107 14.96 2.28 5.94
C LEU A 107 15.73 2.58 7.23
N GLU A 108 17.04 2.37 7.23
CA GLU A 108 17.89 2.64 8.39
C GLU A 108 17.83 4.12 8.77
N THR A 109 17.99 5.01 7.80
CA THR A 109 17.94 6.46 8.01
C THR A 109 16.58 6.89 8.56
N TYR A 110 15.48 6.46 7.89
CA TYR A 110 14.12 6.79 8.30
C TYR A 110 13.78 6.27 9.70
N PHE A 111 14.22 5.04 10.02
CA PHE A 111 13.98 4.44 11.32
C PHE A 111 14.71 5.16 12.44
N TYR A 112 15.96 5.58 12.23
CA TYR A 112 16.70 6.39 13.22
C TYR A 112 16.06 7.75 13.45
N ASP A 113 15.53 8.39 12.41
CA ASP A 113 14.82 9.66 12.55
C ASP A 113 13.48 9.47 13.28
N PHE A 114 12.75 8.39 12.97
CA PHE A 114 11.54 8.01 13.70
C PHE A 114 11.84 7.81 15.20
N LEU A 115 12.89 7.07 15.56
CA LEU A 115 13.24 6.82 16.97
C LEU A 115 13.54 8.11 17.76
N ARG A 116 13.96 9.18 17.10
CA ARG A 116 14.19 10.49 17.70
C ARG A 116 12.96 11.38 17.73
N SER A 117 11.90 10.99 17.04
CA SER A 117 10.66 11.78 16.98
C SER A 117 9.84 11.69 18.27
N PRO A 118 8.99 12.69 18.57
CA PRO A 118 8.04 12.61 19.68
C PRO A 118 7.05 11.44 19.55
N GLU A 119 6.72 11.03 18.33
CA GLU A 119 5.79 9.92 18.05
C GLU A 119 6.33 8.60 18.60
N ALA A 120 7.63 8.35 18.47
CA ALA A 120 8.28 7.14 18.97
C ALA A 120 8.23 7.00 20.50
N GLN A 121 7.94 8.09 21.23
CA GLN A 121 7.83 8.09 22.68
C GLN A 121 6.46 7.64 23.18
N THR A 122 5.51 7.33 22.30
CA THR A 122 4.18 6.87 22.66
C THR A 122 4.14 5.33 22.82
N ALA A 123 3.27 4.82 23.70
CA ALA A 123 3.18 3.38 23.99
C ALA A 123 2.72 2.53 22.79
N LYS A 124 2.16 3.16 21.76
CA LYS A 124 1.68 2.50 20.52
C LYS A 124 2.37 3.04 19.28
N ALA A 125 3.61 3.49 19.42
CA ALA A 125 4.40 3.98 18.30
C ALA A 125 4.67 2.87 17.29
N GLU A 126 4.39 3.13 16.03
CA GLU A 126 4.63 2.20 14.92
C GLU A 126 5.37 2.94 13.80
N CYS A 127 6.51 2.41 13.38
CA CYS A 127 7.23 2.87 12.21
C CYS A 127 6.73 2.11 10.98
N LEU A 128 5.74 2.67 10.31
CA LEU A 128 5.05 1.99 9.20
C LEU A 128 5.80 2.13 7.88
N LEU A 129 5.98 1.03 7.17
CA LEU A 129 6.60 1.00 5.84
C LEU A 129 5.91 1.93 4.82
N PRO A 130 4.58 2.02 4.73
CA PRO A 130 3.92 2.96 3.84
C PRO A 130 4.27 4.43 4.14
N ASN A 131 4.45 4.80 5.41
CA ASN A 131 4.83 6.16 5.79
C ASN A 131 6.25 6.50 5.32
N MET A 132 7.19 5.56 5.44
CA MET A 132 8.53 5.73 4.87
C MET A 132 8.46 5.91 3.35
N VAL A 133 7.71 5.07 2.65
CA VAL A 133 7.54 5.19 1.19
C VAL A 133 6.96 6.55 0.82
N GLY A 134 5.92 7.01 1.52
CA GLY A 134 5.34 8.34 1.34
C GLY A 134 6.37 9.46 1.50
N HIS A 135 7.15 9.41 2.58
CA HIS A 135 8.24 10.37 2.83
C HIS A 135 9.29 10.38 1.70
N LEU A 136 9.69 9.21 1.20
CA LEU A 136 10.66 9.12 0.10
C LEU A 136 10.08 9.60 -1.24
N LEU A 137 8.78 9.42 -1.48
CA LEU A 137 8.07 10.00 -2.63
C LEU A 137 8.07 11.54 -2.56
N GLU A 138 7.64 12.11 -1.43
CA GLU A 138 7.57 13.57 -1.20
C GLU A 138 8.93 14.25 -1.35
N THR A 139 9.99 13.60 -0.89
CA THR A 139 11.37 14.12 -0.98
C THR A 139 12.05 13.82 -2.31
N GLY A 140 11.36 13.15 -3.25
CA GLY A 140 11.89 12.81 -4.57
C GLY A 140 13.01 11.77 -4.55
N ARG A 141 13.20 11.05 -3.44
CA ARG A 141 14.23 10.01 -3.27
C ARG A 141 13.80 8.65 -3.81
N LEU A 142 12.51 8.41 -3.97
CA LEU A 142 11.95 7.16 -4.48
C LEU A 142 10.88 7.44 -5.53
N SER A 143 10.89 6.64 -6.61
CA SER A 143 9.81 6.55 -7.59
C SER A 143 9.19 5.17 -7.50
N VAL A 144 7.88 5.08 -7.29
CA VAL A 144 7.17 3.80 -7.16
C VAL A 144 6.29 3.55 -8.39
N SER A 145 6.53 2.44 -9.08
CA SER A 145 5.63 1.97 -10.16
C SER A 145 4.49 1.16 -9.56
N VAL A 146 3.25 1.47 -9.96
CA VAL A 146 2.06 0.75 -9.51
C VAL A 146 1.66 -0.29 -10.55
N LEU A 147 1.73 -1.56 -10.15
CA LEU A 147 1.36 -2.70 -10.97
C LEU A 147 -0.08 -3.09 -10.65
N LYS A 148 -0.99 -2.86 -11.57
CA LYS A 148 -2.41 -3.14 -11.37
C LYS A 148 -2.67 -4.65 -11.36
N SER A 149 -3.27 -5.16 -10.28
CA SER A 149 -3.78 -6.53 -10.18
C SER A 149 -5.30 -6.58 -10.27
N HIS A 150 -5.79 -7.59 -10.97
CA HIS A 150 -7.21 -7.95 -11.02
C HIS A 150 -7.55 -9.12 -10.09
N ASP A 151 -6.56 -9.67 -9.40
CA ASP A 151 -6.75 -10.73 -8.41
C ASP A 151 -7.62 -10.23 -7.26
N ARG A 152 -8.28 -11.17 -6.60
CA ARG A 152 -8.92 -10.91 -5.32
C ARG A 152 -7.89 -11.06 -4.20
N TRP A 153 -7.91 -10.12 -3.30
CA TRP A 153 -7.17 -10.19 -2.06
C TRP A 153 -8.08 -10.71 -0.93
N PHE A 154 -7.51 -11.54 -0.07
CA PHE A 154 -8.18 -12.04 1.13
C PHE A 154 -7.25 -11.91 2.33
N GLY A 155 -7.66 -11.14 3.33
CA GLY A 155 -7.04 -11.14 4.65
C GLY A 155 -7.53 -12.32 5.48
N MET A 156 -6.61 -13.04 6.11
CA MET A 156 -6.93 -14.13 7.02
C MET A 156 -7.29 -13.62 8.43
N THR A 157 -7.37 -12.32 8.62
CA THR A 157 -7.60 -11.69 9.90
C THR A 157 -9.06 -11.67 10.29
N TYR A 158 -9.36 -12.49 11.23
CA TYR A 158 -10.28 -12.36 12.35
C TYR A 158 -11.77 -12.13 12.08
N HIS A 159 -12.50 -13.04 12.62
CA HIS A 159 -13.93 -12.88 12.95
C HIS A 159 -14.10 -11.96 14.16
#